data_2b8e845e7f2b7dfcf6cd44952db03587
#
_entry.id   2b8e845e7f2b7dfcf6cd44952db03587
#
_cell.length_a   1.000
_cell.length_b   1.000
_cell.length_c   1.000
_cell.angle_alpha   90.00
_cell.angle_beta   90.00
_cell.angle_gamma   90.00
#
_symmetry.space_group_name_H-M   'P 1'
#
loop_
_entity.id
_entity.type
_entity.pdbx_description
1 polymer ?
#
loop_
_entity_poly.entity_id
_entity_poly.type
_entity_poly.pdbx_seq_one_letter_code
_entity_poly.pdbx_strand_id
1 'polypeptide(L)'
;MTSRPGFTSSPSGVHGFDPRTPSIARVYDYLLGGKDNFAADRAVAHKLLAVYPPIIETVPEGRRFVERAVTWVAGQGITQFIDLGAGLPTDPNTHATAQAASPAAAIAYVDNDPIVISHLTALLAHHGDRIAVIAGDLHDCNAILSDADLRAVINLRTPVCVVMGMILHFDTLEAAAGLVKRYMSAVAPGSYLIATIASGKGSLAAKFYRTYNARGFAMMYNHSSADFASFFGDLEIMPLDSVTRGGSGLAGAS
;
A
#
# COMPACT_ATOMS: atom_id res chain seq x y z
N MET A 1 13.53 27.96 5.94
CA MET A 1 14.22 26.75 5.42
C MET A 1 14.46 25.82 6.60
N THR A 2 13.50 25.01 6.93
CA THR A 2 13.60 23.97 7.97
C THR A 2 13.77 22.65 7.25
N SER A 3 14.97 22.09 7.37
CA SER A 3 15.32 20.76 6.84
C SER A 3 14.41 19.70 7.45
N ARG A 4 13.73 18.93 6.60
CA ARG A 4 13.02 17.70 6.96
C ARG A 4 13.99 16.75 7.66
N PRO A 5 13.58 16.01 8.69
CA PRO A 5 14.29 14.80 9.08
C PRO A 5 14.16 13.82 7.92
N GLY A 6 15.19 13.78 7.08
CA GLY A 6 15.25 12.94 5.90
C GLY A 6 15.35 11.49 6.34
N PHE A 7 14.63 10.63 5.66
CA PHE A 7 15.08 9.29 5.42
C PHE A 7 16.46 9.40 4.76
N THR A 8 17.51 9.11 5.52
CA THR A 8 18.86 9.08 4.97
C THR A 8 18.96 7.84 4.09
N SER A 9 18.85 8.03 2.79
CA SER A 9 19.32 7.08 1.82
C SER A 9 20.84 7.01 1.91
N SER A 10 21.35 6.03 2.65
CA SER A 10 22.75 5.62 2.55
C SER A 10 22.83 4.48 1.53
N PRO A 11 23.66 4.61 0.50
CA PRO A 11 23.91 3.49 -0.41
C PRO A 11 24.76 2.43 0.32
N SER A 12 24.36 1.17 0.14
CA SER A 12 25.11 -0.02 0.56
C SER A 12 25.45 -0.15 2.05
N GLY A 13 24.49 -0.67 2.79
CA GLY A 13 24.71 -1.29 4.09
C GLY A 13 23.42 -1.99 4.48
N VAL A 14 23.46 -3.30 4.64
CA VAL A 14 22.41 -4.06 5.33
C VAL A 14 22.31 -3.44 6.73
N HIS A 15 21.42 -2.49 6.94
CA HIS A 15 21.09 -2.02 8.28
C HIS A 15 20.55 -3.23 9.02
N GLY A 16 21.30 -3.70 10.01
CA GLY A 16 21.00 -4.88 10.77
C GLY A 16 19.57 -4.79 11.31
N PHE A 17 18.74 -5.75 10.97
CA PHE A 17 17.42 -5.91 11.53
C PHE A 17 17.49 -5.93 13.06
N ASP A 18 16.78 -5.03 13.73
CA ASP A 18 16.60 -5.04 15.18
C ASP A 18 15.11 -5.32 15.51
N PRO A 19 14.80 -6.51 16.06
CA PRO A 19 13.44 -6.87 16.45
C PRO A 19 12.88 -6.01 17.60
N ARG A 20 13.74 -5.22 18.26
CA ARG A 20 13.33 -4.27 19.32
C ARG A 20 12.85 -2.94 18.76
N THR A 21 13.17 -2.63 17.51
CA THR A 21 12.68 -1.44 16.82
C THR A 21 11.41 -1.80 16.07
N PRO A 22 10.25 -1.21 16.41
CA PRO A 22 9.00 -1.55 15.74
C PRO A 22 8.96 -1.01 14.32
N SER A 23 8.28 -1.73 13.42
CA SER A 23 8.04 -1.35 12.03
C SER A 23 6.55 -1.23 11.74
N ILE A 24 6.19 -0.31 10.84
CA ILE A 24 4.79 -0.09 10.42
C ILE A 24 4.22 -1.36 9.80
N ALA A 25 4.96 -2.02 8.91
CA ALA A 25 4.53 -3.25 8.26
C ALA A 25 4.23 -4.37 9.27
N ARG A 26 5.06 -4.51 10.31
CA ARG A 26 4.85 -5.53 11.34
C ARG A 26 3.74 -5.18 12.34
N VAL A 27 3.56 -3.89 12.65
CA VAL A 27 2.39 -3.42 13.44
C VAL A 27 1.09 -3.71 12.68
N TYR A 28 1.09 -3.46 11.37
CA TYR A 28 -0.05 -3.74 10.50
C TYR A 28 -0.33 -5.25 10.40
N ASP A 29 0.73 -6.07 10.23
CA ASP A 29 0.64 -7.53 10.28
C ASP A 29 -0.05 -8.03 11.55
N TYR A 30 0.36 -7.53 12.71
CA TYR A 30 -0.28 -7.88 13.97
C TYR A 30 -1.77 -7.51 14.01
N LEU A 31 -2.14 -6.33 13.49
CA LEU A 31 -3.55 -5.88 13.43
C LEU A 31 -4.39 -6.72 12.45
N LEU A 32 -3.76 -7.34 11.47
CA LEU A 32 -4.39 -8.31 10.56
C LEU A 32 -4.48 -9.73 11.17
N GLY A 33 -3.87 -9.97 12.35
CA GLY A 33 -3.81 -11.29 12.97
C GLY A 33 -2.65 -12.16 12.45
N GLY A 34 -1.69 -11.56 11.75
CA GLY A 34 -0.48 -12.21 11.27
C GLY A 34 0.50 -12.58 12.40
N LYS A 35 1.58 -13.26 12.02
CA LYS A 35 2.57 -13.83 12.96
C LYS A 35 3.98 -13.28 12.76
N ASP A 36 4.19 -12.47 11.73
CA ASP A 36 5.51 -11.93 11.36
C ASP A 36 5.79 -10.60 12.07
N ASN A 37 5.51 -10.56 13.38
CA ASN A 37 5.65 -9.40 14.25
C ASN A 37 6.37 -9.76 15.56
N PHE A 38 7.07 -8.80 16.14
CA PHE A 38 7.84 -8.95 17.38
C PHE A 38 7.17 -8.26 18.57
N ALA A 39 7.71 -8.45 19.76
CA ALA A 39 7.19 -7.86 20.99
C ALA A 39 7.10 -6.33 20.93
N ALA A 40 8.06 -5.67 20.27
CA ALA A 40 8.05 -4.22 20.08
C ALA A 40 6.86 -3.75 19.22
N ASP A 41 6.57 -4.46 18.13
CA ASP A 41 5.45 -4.17 17.23
C ASP A 41 4.10 -4.35 17.93
N ARG A 42 3.94 -5.48 18.66
CA ARG A 42 2.74 -5.76 19.47
C ARG A 42 2.52 -4.72 20.56
N ALA A 43 3.59 -4.26 21.22
CA ALA A 43 3.48 -3.20 22.23
C ALA A 43 2.96 -1.88 21.64
N VAL A 44 3.31 -1.56 20.39
CA VAL A 44 2.74 -0.41 19.67
C VAL A 44 1.29 -0.67 19.32
N ALA A 45 0.98 -1.81 18.71
CA ALA A 45 -0.38 -2.17 18.32
C ALA A 45 -1.35 -2.13 19.53
N HIS A 46 -0.95 -2.67 20.67
CA HIS A 46 -1.76 -2.62 21.90
C HIS A 46 -2.05 -1.18 22.36
N LYS A 47 -1.08 -0.26 22.23
CA LYS A 47 -1.31 1.16 22.57
C LYS A 47 -2.29 1.82 21.60
N LEU A 48 -2.23 1.48 20.33
CA LEU A 48 -3.17 1.98 19.31
C LEU A 48 -4.58 1.41 19.55
N LEU A 49 -4.69 0.11 19.83
CA LEU A 49 -5.94 -0.56 20.20
C LEU A 49 -6.57 0.04 21.45
N ALA A 50 -5.78 0.35 22.49
CA ALA A 50 -6.29 0.99 23.71
C ALA A 50 -6.85 2.39 23.46
N VAL A 51 -6.35 3.10 22.45
CA VAL A 51 -6.80 4.45 22.09
C VAL A 51 -7.94 4.42 21.08
N TYR A 52 -7.91 3.48 20.13
CA TYR A 52 -8.91 3.36 19.06
C TYR A 52 -9.26 1.87 18.85
N PRO A 53 -10.08 1.28 19.73
CA PRO A 53 -10.46 -0.13 19.62
C PRO A 53 -11.00 -0.56 18.25
N PRO A 54 -11.77 0.27 17.50
CA PRO A 54 -12.27 -0.13 16.19
C PRO A 54 -11.21 -0.49 15.15
N ILE A 55 -9.93 -0.17 15.38
CA ILE A 55 -8.84 -0.49 14.44
C ILE A 55 -8.76 -2.01 14.16
N ILE A 56 -9.14 -2.85 15.13
CA ILE A 56 -9.11 -4.31 14.99
C ILE A 56 -10.10 -4.82 13.92
N GLU A 57 -11.12 -4.05 13.61
CA GLU A 57 -12.11 -4.37 12.59
C GLU A 57 -11.85 -3.61 11.29
N THR A 58 -11.43 -2.34 11.40
CA THR A 58 -11.25 -1.46 10.23
C THR A 58 -10.04 -1.84 9.40
N VAL A 59 -8.94 -2.32 10.02
CA VAL A 59 -7.73 -2.73 9.29
C VAL A 59 -8.00 -3.98 8.43
N PRO A 60 -8.58 -5.09 8.95
CA PRO A 60 -8.94 -6.23 8.12
C PRO A 60 -9.99 -5.88 7.05
N GLU A 61 -10.95 -4.98 7.34
CA GLU A 61 -11.93 -4.57 6.32
C GLU A 61 -11.29 -3.80 5.17
N GLY A 62 -10.34 -2.91 5.47
CA GLY A 62 -9.54 -2.24 4.44
C GLY A 62 -8.80 -3.23 3.54
N ARG A 63 -8.22 -4.30 4.11
CA ARG A 63 -7.57 -5.37 3.36
C ARG A 63 -8.56 -6.13 2.48
N ARG A 64 -9.68 -6.59 3.05
CA ARG A 64 -10.76 -7.26 2.29
C ARG A 64 -11.30 -6.40 1.15
N PHE A 65 -11.35 -5.07 1.33
CA PHE A 65 -11.71 -4.18 0.23
C PHE A 65 -10.69 -4.25 -0.91
N VAL A 66 -9.39 -4.18 -0.62
CA VAL A 66 -8.35 -4.30 -1.66
C VAL A 66 -8.48 -5.63 -2.40
N GLU A 67 -8.70 -6.74 -1.72
CA GLU A 67 -8.92 -8.07 -2.31
C GLU A 67 -10.12 -8.08 -3.27
N ARG A 68 -11.27 -7.53 -2.83
CA ARG A 68 -12.46 -7.42 -3.70
C ARG A 68 -12.20 -6.52 -4.91
N ALA A 69 -11.50 -5.42 -4.71
CA ALA A 69 -11.17 -4.48 -5.78
C ALA A 69 -10.21 -5.10 -6.80
N VAL A 70 -9.18 -5.81 -6.35
CA VAL A 70 -8.27 -6.57 -7.22
C VAL A 70 -9.03 -7.62 -8.03
N THR A 71 -9.91 -8.39 -7.37
CA THR A 71 -10.76 -9.39 -8.05
C THR A 71 -11.62 -8.74 -9.12
N TRP A 72 -12.27 -7.62 -8.79
CA TRP A 72 -13.13 -6.90 -9.72
C TRP A 72 -12.34 -6.35 -10.92
N VAL A 73 -11.20 -5.69 -10.67
CA VAL A 73 -10.34 -5.13 -11.73
C VAL A 73 -9.79 -6.25 -12.63
N ALA A 74 -9.37 -7.38 -12.08
CA ALA A 74 -8.95 -8.53 -12.86
C ALA A 74 -10.10 -9.07 -13.74
N GLY A 75 -11.33 -9.06 -13.22
CA GLY A 75 -12.55 -9.40 -13.97
C GLY A 75 -12.89 -8.42 -15.10
N GLN A 76 -12.36 -7.19 -15.07
CA GLN A 76 -12.46 -6.23 -16.19
C GLN A 76 -11.41 -6.49 -17.29
N GLY A 77 -10.61 -7.54 -17.16
CA GLY A 77 -9.58 -7.92 -18.14
C GLY A 77 -8.20 -7.32 -17.86
N ILE A 78 -8.00 -6.66 -16.73
CA ILE A 78 -6.66 -6.19 -16.32
C ILE A 78 -5.85 -7.39 -15.85
N THR A 79 -4.67 -7.57 -16.45
CA THR A 79 -3.76 -8.68 -16.17
C THR A 79 -2.42 -8.22 -15.59
N GLN A 80 -2.28 -6.95 -15.24
CA GLN A 80 -1.05 -6.38 -14.72
C GLN A 80 -1.33 -5.53 -13.49
N PHE A 81 -0.57 -5.75 -12.41
CA PHE A 81 -0.75 -5.06 -11.13
C PHE A 81 0.59 -4.57 -10.61
N ILE A 82 0.63 -3.35 -10.08
CA ILE A 82 1.76 -2.78 -9.35
C ILE A 82 1.26 -2.50 -7.93
N ASP A 83 1.76 -3.24 -6.95
CA ASP A 83 1.38 -3.11 -5.53
C ASP A 83 2.44 -2.30 -4.79
N LEU A 84 2.14 -1.02 -4.53
CA LEU A 84 3.03 -0.03 -3.95
C LEU A 84 2.86 0.01 -2.43
N GLY A 85 3.95 -0.17 -1.69
CA GLY A 85 3.91 -0.35 -0.24
C GLY A 85 3.23 -1.67 0.11
N ALA A 86 3.71 -2.75 -0.48
CA ALA A 86 3.09 -4.07 -0.43
C ALA A 86 2.88 -4.61 1.00
N GLY A 87 3.77 -4.24 1.92
CA GLY A 87 3.76 -4.75 3.30
C GLY A 87 4.10 -6.23 3.39
N LEU A 88 4.02 -6.78 4.60
CA LEU A 88 4.23 -8.21 4.81
C LEU A 88 3.16 -9.04 4.09
N PRO A 89 3.53 -10.21 3.55
CA PRO A 89 2.59 -11.08 2.84
C PRO A 89 1.38 -11.44 3.71
N THR A 90 0.21 -11.38 3.10
CA THR A 90 -1.07 -11.79 3.71
C THR A 90 -1.64 -12.98 2.93
N ASP A 91 -2.58 -13.70 3.51
CA ASP A 91 -3.31 -14.77 2.82
C ASP A 91 -4.79 -14.38 2.68
N PRO A 92 -5.30 -14.18 1.43
CA PRO A 92 -4.57 -14.23 0.16
C PRO A 92 -3.69 -13.00 -0.09
N ASN A 93 -2.58 -13.19 -0.83
CA ASN A 93 -1.77 -12.11 -1.37
C ASN A 93 -2.41 -11.48 -2.60
N THR A 94 -1.98 -10.28 -3.00
CA THR A 94 -2.48 -9.58 -4.20
C THR A 94 -2.35 -10.44 -5.46
N HIS A 95 -1.23 -11.17 -5.65
CA HIS A 95 -1.06 -12.06 -6.80
C HIS A 95 -2.04 -13.24 -6.77
N ALA A 96 -2.23 -13.88 -5.61
CA ALA A 96 -3.16 -15.00 -5.48
C ALA A 96 -4.59 -14.56 -5.80
N THR A 97 -4.99 -13.38 -5.29
CA THR A 97 -6.29 -12.77 -5.58
C THR A 97 -6.46 -12.46 -7.07
N ALA A 98 -5.47 -11.80 -7.69
CA ALA A 98 -5.53 -11.44 -9.11
C ALA A 98 -5.53 -12.68 -10.01
N GLN A 99 -4.67 -13.67 -9.71
CA GLN A 99 -4.53 -14.90 -10.50
C GLN A 99 -5.72 -15.85 -10.35
N ALA A 100 -6.43 -15.81 -9.24
CA ALA A 100 -7.70 -16.54 -9.08
C ALA A 100 -8.78 -16.04 -10.07
N ALA A 101 -8.81 -14.72 -10.33
CA ALA A 101 -9.74 -14.11 -11.28
C ALA A 101 -9.18 -14.11 -12.72
N SER A 102 -7.88 -13.96 -12.89
CA SER A 102 -7.18 -13.95 -14.18
C SER A 102 -5.85 -14.71 -14.07
N PRO A 103 -5.77 -15.99 -14.46
CA PRO A 103 -4.57 -16.82 -14.31
C PRO A 103 -3.31 -16.26 -15.00
N ALA A 104 -3.49 -15.33 -15.95
CA ALA A 104 -2.39 -14.66 -16.64
C ALA A 104 -1.87 -13.42 -15.88
N ALA A 105 -2.45 -13.07 -14.72
CA ALA A 105 -2.08 -11.85 -14.00
C ALA A 105 -0.62 -11.85 -13.56
N ALA A 106 0.06 -10.73 -13.86
CA ALA A 106 1.43 -10.43 -13.44
C ALA A 106 1.42 -9.32 -12.38
N ILE A 107 2.28 -9.44 -11.38
CA ILE A 107 2.31 -8.52 -10.24
C ILE A 107 3.74 -8.06 -9.95
N ALA A 108 3.95 -6.75 -9.82
CA ALA A 108 5.16 -6.17 -9.28
C ALA A 108 4.87 -5.64 -7.86
N TYR A 109 5.52 -6.21 -6.86
CA TYR A 109 5.48 -5.74 -5.48
C TYR A 109 6.60 -4.74 -5.24
N VAL A 110 6.29 -3.61 -4.65
CA VAL A 110 7.26 -2.56 -4.31
C VAL A 110 7.18 -2.26 -2.83
N ASP A 111 8.30 -2.32 -2.13
CA ASP A 111 8.39 -1.91 -0.73
C ASP A 111 9.81 -1.40 -0.42
N ASN A 112 9.96 -0.56 0.61
CA ASN A 112 11.26 -0.08 1.06
C ASN A 112 11.74 -0.74 2.36
N ASP A 113 10.89 -1.57 3.02
CA ASP A 113 11.29 -2.33 4.22
C ASP A 113 12.03 -3.61 3.79
N PRO A 114 13.32 -3.77 4.14
CA PRO A 114 14.10 -4.95 3.75
C PRO A 114 13.54 -6.27 4.29
N ILE A 115 12.75 -6.23 5.37
CA ILE A 115 12.07 -7.42 5.91
C ILE A 115 10.91 -7.81 5.01
N VAL A 116 10.11 -6.84 4.58
CA VAL A 116 9.03 -7.07 3.61
C VAL A 116 9.60 -7.68 2.34
N ILE A 117 10.67 -7.08 1.80
CA ILE A 117 11.35 -7.59 0.59
C ILE A 117 11.85 -9.03 0.79
N SER A 118 12.48 -9.31 1.94
CA SER A 118 12.97 -10.66 2.25
C SER A 118 11.83 -11.69 2.31
N HIS A 119 10.71 -11.36 2.97
CA HIS A 119 9.54 -12.23 3.08
C HIS A 119 8.88 -12.46 1.70
N LEU A 120 8.67 -11.38 0.93
CA LEU A 120 8.11 -11.49 -0.42
C LEU A 120 9.01 -12.33 -1.32
N THR A 121 10.33 -12.09 -1.32
CA THR A 121 11.29 -12.86 -2.13
C THR A 121 11.29 -14.34 -1.76
N ALA A 122 11.27 -14.66 -0.46
CA ALA A 122 11.24 -16.05 -0.01
C ALA A 122 9.93 -16.75 -0.38
N LEU A 123 8.77 -16.07 -0.19
CA LEU A 123 7.47 -16.59 -0.54
C LEU A 123 7.33 -16.85 -2.05
N LEU A 124 7.87 -15.94 -2.86
CA LEU A 124 7.64 -15.91 -4.30
C LEU A 124 8.71 -16.64 -5.11
N ALA A 125 9.75 -17.19 -4.47
CA ALA A 125 10.85 -17.90 -5.11
C ALA A 125 10.43 -19.04 -6.07
N HIS A 126 9.19 -19.53 -5.96
CA HIS A 126 8.65 -20.63 -6.76
C HIS A 126 7.40 -20.26 -7.58
N HIS A 127 7.05 -18.95 -7.68
CA HIS A 127 5.81 -18.52 -8.34
C HIS A 127 5.98 -18.12 -9.83
N GLY A 128 7.13 -18.45 -10.45
CA GLY A 128 7.37 -18.27 -11.90
C GLY A 128 7.61 -16.82 -12.32
N ASP A 129 7.62 -16.59 -13.65
CA ASP A 129 8.11 -15.37 -14.31
C ASP A 129 7.09 -14.20 -14.31
N ARG A 130 6.00 -14.27 -13.53
CA ARG A 130 4.94 -13.25 -13.55
C ARG A 130 4.91 -12.38 -12.30
N ILE A 131 5.87 -12.56 -11.42
CA ILE A 131 5.93 -11.80 -10.17
C ILE A 131 7.33 -11.21 -10.02
N ALA A 132 7.39 -9.91 -9.74
CA ALA A 132 8.61 -9.21 -9.40
C ALA A 132 8.50 -8.63 -7.98
N VAL A 133 9.64 -8.55 -7.29
CA VAL A 133 9.77 -7.89 -5.98
C VAL A 133 10.85 -6.82 -6.10
N ILE A 134 10.46 -5.57 -5.94
CA ILE A 134 11.30 -4.39 -6.14
C ILE A 134 11.54 -3.71 -4.78
N ALA A 135 12.81 -3.63 -4.38
CA ALA A 135 13.22 -2.86 -3.22
C ALA A 135 13.37 -1.39 -3.61
N GLY A 136 12.47 -0.52 -3.13
CA GLY A 136 12.54 0.90 -3.46
C GLY A 136 11.53 1.76 -2.74
N ASP A 137 11.82 3.05 -2.71
CA ASP A 137 10.89 4.06 -2.19
C ASP A 137 9.87 4.41 -3.30
N LEU A 138 8.60 4.21 -3.01
CA LEU A 138 7.51 4.53 -3.95
C LEU A 138 7.46 6.01 -4.35
N HIS A 139 8.10 6.92 -3.58
CA HIS A 139 8.22 8.34 -3.95
C HIS A 139 9.21 8.56 -5.08
N ASP A 140 10.15 7.64 -5.31
CA ASP A 140 11.01 7.65 -6.50
C ASP A 140 10.33 6.89 -7.66
N CYS A 141 9.21 7.44 -8.10
CA CYS A 141 8.37 6.87 -9.15
C CYS A 141 9.19 6.52 -10.42
N ASN A 142 10.16 7.35 -10.80
CA ASN A 142 10.97 7.12 -11.98
C ASN A 142 11.88 5.89 -11.81
N ALA A 143 12.54 5.75 -10.66
CA ALA A 143 13.37 4.58 -10.37
C ALA A 143 12.52 3.30 -10.39
N ILE A 144 11.37 3.30 -9.70
CA ILE A 144 10.46 2.14 -9.66
C ILE A 144 9.97 1.77 -11.07
N LEU A 145 9.45 2.73 -11.83
CA LEU A 145 8.87 2.42 -13.15
C LEU A 145 9.92 2.11 -14.23
N SER A 146 11.20 2.42 -14.01
CA SER A 146 12.31 2.03 -14.88
C SER A 146 13.06 0.78 -14.41
N ASP A 147 12.70 0.23 -13.27
CA ASP A 147 13.32 -0.98 -12.71
C ASP A 147 13.22 -2.15 -13.70
N ALA A 148 14.31 -2.90 -13.85
CA ALA A 148 14.43 -3.97 -14.85
C ALA A 148 13.48 -5.14 -14.53
N ASP A 149 13.36 -5.51 -13.25
CA ASP A 149 12.51 -6.62 -12.82
C ASP A 149 11.03 -6.25 -12.94
N LEU A 150 10.66 -5.00 -12.61
CA LEU A 150 9.31 -4.50 -12.87
C LEU A 150 8.99 -4.57 -14.36
N ARG A 151 9.89 -4.07 -15.21
CA ARG A 151 9.70 -4.02 -16.67
C ARG A 151 9.71 -5.39 -17.33
N ALA A 152 10.28 -6.39 -16.70
CA ALA A 152 10.23 -7.77 -17.16
C ALA A 152 8.82 -8.38 -17.05
N VAL A 153 8.02 -7.95 -16.05
CA VAL A 153 6.67 -8.49 -15.79
C VAL A 153 5.54 -7.52 -16.13
N ILE A 154 5.80 -6.19 -16.16
CA ILE A 154 4.80 -5.14 -16.40
C ILE A 154 5.12 -4.36 -17.68
N ASN A 155 4.18 -4.34 -18.60
CA ASN A 155 4.21 -3.49 -19.79
C ASN A 155 3.35 -2.24 -19.57
N LEU A 156 3.96 -1.11 -19.24
CA LEU A 156 3.25 0.15 -18.98
C LEU A 156 2.52 0.75 -20.19
N ARG A 157 2.67 0.17 -21.39
CA ARG A 157 1.96 0.60 -22.61
C ARG A 157 0.58 -0.03 -22.75
N THR A 158 0.24 -0.95 -21.90
CA THR A 158 -1.08 -1.59 -21.79
C THR A 158 -1.66 -1.33 -20.41
N PRO A 159 -2.99 -1.40 -20.22
CA PRO A 159 -3.62 -1.08 -18.95
C PRO A 159 -3.05 -1.87 -17.77
N VAL A 160 -2.84 -1.16 -16.67
CA VAL A 160 -2.27 -1.66 -15.41
C VAL A 160 -3.19 -1.27 -14.24
N CYS A 161 -3.28 -2.08 -13.21
CA CYS A 161 -3.84 -1.67 -11.94
C CYS A 161 -2.71 -1.27 -10.98
N VAL A 162 -2.72 -0.03 -10.52
CA VAL A 162 -1.85 0.45 -9.44
C VAL A 162 -2.58 0.27 -8.11
N VAL A 163 -1.97 -0.38 -7.14
CA VAL A 163 -2.53 -0.57 -5.80
C VAL A 163 -1.74 0.28 -4.80
N MET A 164 -2.45 1.12 -4.05
CA MET A 164 -1.92 1.99 -2.99
C MET A 164 -2.73 1.73 -1.70
N GLY A 165 -2.53 0.54 -1.14
CA GLY A 165 -3.25 0.09 0.04
C GLY A 165 -2.66 0.67 1.33
N MET A 166 -3.39 1.55 2.03
CA MET A 166 -2.99 2.07 3.34
C MET A 166 -1.64 2.81 3.37
N ILE A 167 -1.28 3.51 2.28
CA ILE A 167 0.00 4.24 2.18
C ILE A 167 -0.16 5.75 2.03
N LEU A 168 -1.20 6.23 1.33
CA LEU A 168 -1.35 7.66 1.01
C LEU A 168 -1.53 8.56 2.25
N HIS A 169 -1.93 8.02 3.38
CA HIS A 169 -2.06 8.78 4.63
C HIS A 169 -0.71 9.03 5.33
N PHE A 170 0.41 8.52 4.82
CA PHE A 170 1.75 8.89 5.28
C PHE A 170 2.28 10.15 4.60
N ASP A 171 1.57 10.66 3.62
CA ASP A 171 1.90 11.88 2.90
C ASP A 171 0.98 13.05 3.24
N THR A 172 1.48 14.28 3.07
CA THR A 172 0.62 15.46 3.08
C THR A 172 -0.39 15.39 1.93
N LEU A 173 -1.47 16.18 2.01
CA LEU A 173 -2.48 16.26 0.95
C LEU A 173 -1.85 16.44 -0.45
N GLU A 174 -0.96 17.41 -0.57
CA GLU A 174 -0.29 17.74 -1.83
C GLU A 174 0.65 16.63 -2.31
N ALA A 175 1.40 16.02 -1.38
CA ALA A 175 2.33 14.94 -1.71
C ALA A 175 1.60 13.67 -2.16
N ALA A 176 0.49 13.30 -1.48
CA ALA A 176 -0.34 12.16 -1.85
C ALA A 176 -0.98 12.33 -3.24
N ALA A 177 -1.59 13.50 -3.50
CA ALA A 177 -2.15 13.81 -4.82
C ALA A 177 -1.07 13.81 -5.92
N GLY A 178 0.11 14.38 -5.62
CA GLY A 178 1.26 14.37 -6.52
C GLY A 178 1.78 12.96 -6.80
N LEU A 179 1.77 12.08 -5.81
CA LEU A 179 2.18 10.67 -5.96
C LEU A 179 1.22 9.92 -6.88
N VAL A 180 -0.09 9.99 -6.62
CA VAL A 180 -1.14 9.41 -7.48
C VAL A 180 -0.98 9.90 -8.92
N LYS A 181 -0.87 11.22 -9.12
CA LYS A 181 -0.71 11.81 -10.44
C LYS A 181 0.52 11.25 -11.18
N ARG A 182 1.67 11.12 -10.51
CA ARG A 182 2.90 10.60 -11.15
C ARG A 182 2.73 9.18 -11.64
N TYR A 183 2.20 8.28 -10.81
CA TYR A 183 1.98 6.89 -11.23
C TYR A 183 0.92 6.76 -12.32
N MET A 184 -0.22 7.42 -12.16
CA MET A 184 -1.30 7.30 -13.12
C MET A 184 -1.00 7.96 -14.47
N SER A 185 -0.15 8.99 -14.49
CA SER A 185 0.33 9.59 -15.76
C SER A 185 1.36 8.73 -16.49
N ALA A 186 1.95 7.73 -15.85
CA ALA A 186 2.98 6.87 -16.42
C ALA A 186 2.44 5.55 -16.99
N VAL A 187 1.18 5.23 -16.73
CA VAL A 187 0.51 4.02 -17.22
C VAL A 187 -0.45 4.34 -18.37
N ALA A 188 -0.78 3.32 -19.16
CA ALA A 188 -1.65 3.48 -20.32
C ALA A 188 -3.08 3.90 -19.93
N PRO A 189 -3.82 4.63 -20.79
CA PRO A 189 -5.25 4.84 -20.63
C PRO A 189 -6.01 3.52 -20.45
N GLY A 190 -7.09 3.54 -19.66
CA GLY A 190 -7.81 2.34 -19.25
C GLY A 190 -7.19 1.61 -18.04
N SER A 191 -6.14 2.18 -17.43
CA SER A 191 -5.56 1.69 -16.19
C SER A 191 -6.43 2.05 -14.98
N TYR A 192 -6.28 1.30 -13.89
CA TYR A 192 -7.01 1.48 -12.64
C TYR A 192 -6.08 1.85 -11.48
N LEU A 193 -6.64 2.56 -10.51
CA LEU A 193 -6.03 2.80 -9.20
C LEU A 193 -6.94 2.23 -8.12
N ILE A 194 -6.38 1.38 -7.27
CA ILE A 194 -7.00 0.94 -6.01
C ILE A 194 -6.28 1.67 -4.88
N ALA A 195 -7.01 2.47 -4.11
CA ALA A 195 -6.42 3.19 -2.97
C ALA A 195 -7.27 3.06 -1.72
N THR A 196 -6.61 2.93 -0.57
CA THR A 196 -7.24 2.99 0.75
C THR A 196 -6.40 3.83 1.70
N ILE A 197 -7.06 4.52 2.63
CA ILE A 197 -6.40 5.30 3.69
C ILE A 197 -7.03 5.02 5.05
N ALA A 198 -6.27 5.24 6.12
CA ALA A 198 -6.85 5.47 7.42
C ALA A 198 -7.49 6.86 7.44
N SER A 199 -8.73 6.96 7.88
CA SER A 199 -9.44 8.22 8.09
C SER A 199 -10.35 8.11 9.29
N GLY A 200 -10.52 9.20 10.04
CA GLY A 200 -11.39 9.18 11.21
C GLY A 200 -11.86 10.58 11.61
N LYS A 201 -13.01 10.63 12.30
CA LYS A 201 -13.61 11.87 12.78
C LYS A 201 -13.67 11.91 14.31
N GLY A 202 -13.68 13.12 14.86
CA GLY A 202 -13.87 13.36 16.29
C GLY A 202 -12.62 13.18 17.15
N SER A 203 -12.81 13.30 18.46
CA SER A 203 -11.72 13.30 19.44
C SER A 203 -10.96 11.99 19.54
N LEU A 204 -11.64 10.86 19.29
CA LEU A 204 -11.04 9.53 19.35
C LEU A 204 -10.02 9.33 18.21
N ALA A 205 -10.40 9.71 16.99
CA ALA A 205 -9.49 9.69 15.85
C ALA A 205 -8.31 10.66 16.07
N ALA A 206 -8.57 11.88 16.53
CA ALA A 206 -7.49 12.83 16.83
C ALA A 206 -6.52 12.29 17.90
N LYS A 207 -7.00 11.56 18.90
CA LYS A 207 -6.15 10.89 19.90
C LYS A 207 -5.32 9.77 19.27
N PHE A 208 -5.92 8.98 18.36
CA PHE A 208 -5.22 7.93 17.63
C PHE A 208 -4.04 8.48 16.82
N TYR A 209 -4.26 9.50 15.98
CA TYR A 209 -3.20 10.11 15.17
C TYR A 209 -2.09 10.69 16.04
N ARG A 210 -2.41 11.38 17.13
CA ARG A 210 -1.40 11.87 18.10
C ARG A 210 -0.59 10.73 18.71
N THR A 211 -1.26 9.64 19.10
CA THR A 211 -0.59 8.47 19.70
C THR A 211 0.31 7.76 18.70
N TYR A 212 -0.12 7.63 17.45
CA TYR A 212 0.66 7.06 16.37
C TYR A 212 1.90 7.91 16.10
N ASN A 213 1.72 9.21 15.84
CA ASN A 213 2.78 10.14 15.46
C ASN A 213 3.83 10.36 16.57
N ALA A 214 3.49 10.10 17.83
CA ALA A 214 4.44 10.15 18.95
C ALA A 214 5.39 8.92 19.01
N ARG A 215 5.31 7.96 18.06
CA ARG A 215 6.12 6.72 18.08
C ARG A 215 7.40 6.78 17.25
N GLY A 216 7.60 7.85 16.47
CA GLY A 216 8.79 8.01 15.63
C GLY A 216 8.75 7.21 14.32
N PHE A 217 7.57 6.74 13.90
CA PHE A 217 7.30 6.22 12.57
C PHE A 217 7.19 7.35 11.54
N ALA A 218 6.92 6.97 10.27
CA ALA A 218 6.45 7.94 9.29
C ALA A 218 5.22 8.69 9.84
N MET A 219 5.15 9.99 9.59
CA MET A 219 4.03 10.82 10.03
C MET A 219 2.75 10.33 9.35
N MET A 220 1.69 10.14 10.11
CA MET A 220 0.37 9.81 9.59
C MET A 220 -0.54 11.04 9.61
N TYR A 221 -1.13 11.37 8.47
CA TYR A 221 -2.04 12.49 8.29
C TYR A 221 -3.50 12.01 8.25
N ASN A 222 -4.38 12.74 8.92
CA ASN A 222 -5.82 12.44 8.91
C ASN A 222 -6.51 13.19 7.77
N HIS A 223 -6.57 12.58 6.61
CA HIS A 223 -7.28 13.14 5.47
C HIS A 223 -8.79 12.93 5.60
N SER A 224 -9.57 13.96 5.29
CA SER A 224 -11.02 13.84 5.17
C SER A 224 -11.41 13.06 3.93
N SER A 225 -12.68 12.67 3.82
CA SER A 225 -13.18 12.03 2.59
C SER A 225 -13.07 12.95 1.37
N ALA A 226 -13.18 14.28 1.57
CA ALA A 226 -12.99 15.26 0.50
C ALA A 226 -11.53 15.36 0.08
N ASP A 227 -10.60 15.36 1.05
CA ASP A 227 -9.15 15.31 0.77
C ASP A 227 -8.80 14.05 0.00
N PHE A 228 -9.32 12.89 0.43
CA PHE A 228 -9.07 11.62 -0.26
C PHE A 228 -9.60 11.62 -1.69
N ALA A 229 -10.80 12.15 -1.91
CA ALA A 229 -11.34 12.29 -3.26
C ALA A 229 -10.48 13.21 -4.15
N SER A 230 -9.87 14.25 -3.57
CA SER A 230 -9.00 15.17 -4.31
C SER A 230 -7.68 14.55 -4.78
N PHE A 231 -7.23 13.43 -4.18
CA PHE A 231 -6.03 12.72 -4.64
C PHE A 231 -6.16 12.19 -6.06
N PHE A 232 -7.39 11.92 -6.50
CA PHE A 232 -7.65 11.28 -7.78
C PHE A 232 -7.67 12.26 -8.98
N GLY A 233 -7.74 13.58 -8.71
CA GLY A 233 -7.74 14.59 -9.78
C GLY A 233 -8.85 14.34 -10.80
N ASP A 234 -8.47 14.13 -12.07
CA ASP A 234 -9.39 13.89 -13.18
C ASP A 234 -9.74 12.40 -13.38
N LEU A 235 -9.30 11.50 -12.50
CA LEU A 235 -9.64 10.08 -12.60
C LEU A 235 -11.13 9.88 -12.30
N GLU A 236 -11.79 9.03 -13.08
CA GLU A 236 -13.16 8.63 -12.82
C GLU A 236 -13.23 7.74 -11.56
N ILE A 237 -14.01 8.15 -10.57
CA ILE A 237 -14.21 7.36 -9.35
C ILE A 237 -15.34 6.37 -9.60
N MET A 238 -15.00 5.09 -9.59
CA MET A 238 -15.96 4.01 -9.76
C MET A 238 -16.93 3.93 -8.57
N PRO A 239 -18.25 3.72 -8.80
CA PRO A 239 -19.22 3.56 -7.73
C PRO A 239 -18.88 2.36 -6.82
N LEU A 240 -18.95 2.56 -5.52
CA LEU A 240 -18.68 1.53 -4.50
C LEU A 240 -19.61 0.31 -4.60
N ASP A 241 -20.80 0.48 -5.12
CA ASP A 241 -21.76 -0.61 -5.33
C ASP A 241 -21.23 -1.69 -6.28
N SER A 242 -20.28 -1.33 -7.15
CA SER A 242 -19.57 -2.28 -8.03
C SER A 242 -18.61 -3.19 -7.26
N VAL A 243 -18.13 -2.77 -6.09
CA VAL A 243 -17.07 -3.45 -5.31
C VAL A 243 -17.49 -3.74 -3.87
N THR A 244 -18.67 -3.25 -3.43
CA THR A 244 -19.31 -3.39 -2.10
C THR A 244 -18.66 -2.74 -0.87
N ARG A 245 -19.50 -2.01 -0.15
CA ARG A 245 -19.57 -1.50 1.23
C ARG A 245 -18.26 -1.42 2.03
N GLY A 246 -17.70 -0.23 2.08
CA GLY A 246 -16.65 0.20 3.04
C GLY A 246 -15.79 1.29 2.43
N GLY A 247 -15.74 2.45 3.00
CA GLY A 247 -15.15 3.75 2.66
C GLY A 247 -13.80 3.86 1.94
N SER A 248 -13.64 3.22 0.81
CA SER A 248 -12.44 3.19 -0.03
C SER A 248 -12.85 3.43 -1.50
N GLY A 249 -12.04 4.12 -2.28
CA GLY A 249 -12.35 4.48 -3.66
C GLY A 249 -11.56 3.67 -4.68
N LEU A 250 -12.22 3.36 -5.80
CA LEU A 250 -11.58 2.91 -7.04
C LEU A 250 -11.54 4.09 -8.00
N ALA A 251 -10.43 4.33 -8.67
CA ALA A 251 -10.33 5.35 -9.70
C ALA A 251 -9.73 4.76 -10.99
N GLY A 252 -10.36 5.07 -12.11
CA GLY A 252 -9.89 4.69 -13.45
C GLY A 252 -9.39 5.89 -14.23
N ALA A 253 -8.39 5.70 -15.10
CA ALA A 253 -7.95 6.69 -16.07
C ALA A 253 -8.69 6.47 -17.39
N SER A 254 -9.38 7.50 -17.88
CA SER A 254 -10.03 7.55 -19.20
C SER A 254 -9.04 7.76 -20.34
#